data_53726c563246f69cad8c089a8bd9bb0b
#
_entry.id   53726c563246f69cad8c089a8bd9bb0b
#
_cell.length_a   1.000
_cell.length_b   1.000
_cell.length_c   1.000
_cell.angle_alpha   90.00
_cell.angle_beta   90.00
_cell.angle_gamma   90.00
#
_symmetry.space_group_name_H-M   'P 1'
#
loop_
_entity.id
_entity.type
_entity.pdbx_description
1 polymer ?
#
loop_
_entity_poly.entity_id
_entity_poly.type
_entity_poly.pdbx_seq_one_letter_code
_entity_poly.pdbx_strand_id
1 'polypeptide(L)'
;DLRRYLVGQLAKLGVQVELGRAATALLVAEQQPDAVVLASGTLPTIPDLPGLAKARVLTALAVLSGEAAVGERVAVIGGELVGCETAEFLAEAGKQVTVLRRGPALATNINPSPRIALLRRLAAKGVRTLTGVHYEAIAPEGVVITTAEGVRELIPADTIVLATGGTPERSLQQELA
;
A
#
# COMPACT_ATOMS: atom_id res chain seq x y z
N ASP A 1 12.18 0.75 -20.05
CA ASP A 1 11.86 0.84 -18.66
C ASP A 1 12.94 0.14 -17.84
N LEU A 2 13.15 0.57 -16.58
CA LEU A 2 14.23 0.10 -15.69
C LEU A 2 14.19 -1.41 -15.47
N ARG A 3 12.99 -1.99 -15.27
CA ARG A 3 12.83 -3.44 -15.06
C ARG A 3 13.38 -4.25 -16.25
N ARG A 4 13.02 -3.85 -17.48
CA ARG A 4 13.48 -4.54 -18.70
C ARG A 4 15.00 -4.45 -18.84
N TYR A 5 15.56 -3.28 -18.53
CA TYR A 5 17.01 -3.09 -18.51
C TYR A 5 17.69 -4.02 -17.51
N LEU A 6 17.21 -4.07 -16.24
CA LEU A 6 17.80 -4.92 -15.20
C LEU A 6 17.71 -6.42 -15.53
N VAL A 7 16.56 -6.90 -16.03
CA VAL A 7 16.41 -8.28 -16.49
C VAL A 7 17.40 -8.58 -17.61
N GLY A 8 17.59 -7.67 -18.56
CA GLY A 8 18.58 -7.82 -19.61
C GLY A 8 20.02 -7.85 -19.10
N GLN A 9 20.34 -7.11 -18.01
CA GLN A 9 21.68 -7.17 -17.38
C GLN A 9 21.91 -8.51 -16.70
N LEU A 10 20.93 -9.07 -15.97
CA LEU A 10 21.04 -10.39 -15.35
C LEU A 10 21.36 -11.47 -16.42
N ALA A 11 20.64 -11.46 -17.53
CA ALA A 11 20.89 -12.40 -18.63
C ALA A 11 22.30 -12.24 -19.24
N LYS A 12 22.77 -10.99 -19.46
CA LYS A 12 24.11 -10.71 -19.99
C LYS A 12 25.23 -11.16 -19.04
N LEU A 13 25.00 -11.11 -17.74
CA LEU A 13 25.96 -11.51 -16.72
C LEU A 13 25.90 -12.99 -16.38
N GLY A 14 25.06 -13.78 -17.07
CA GLY A 14 24.93 -15.20 -16.85
C GLY A 14 24.29 -15.56 -15.49
N VAL A 15 23.55 -14.63 -14.87
CA VAL A 15 22.87 -14.89 -13.60
C VAL A 15 21.73 -15.88 -13.83
N GLN A 16 21.73 -16.99 -13.11
CA GLN A 16 20.62 -17.93 -13.12
C GLN A 16 19.42 -17.35 -12.39
N VAL A 17 18.25 -17.32 -13.05
CA VAL A 17 17.02 -16.80 -12.50
C VAL A 17 15.97 -17.90 -12.51
N GLU A 18 15.51 -18.28 -11.35
CA GLU A 18 14.41 -19.25 -11.17
C GLU A 18 13.13 -18.51 -10.80
N LEU A 19 12.12 -18.61 -11.66
CA LEU A 19 10.79 -18.01 -11.43
C LEU A 19 9.78 -19.10 -11.02
N GLY A 20 8.78 -18.70 -10.22
CA GLY A 20 7.74 -19.62 -9.78
C GLY A 20 8.19 -20.64 -8.75
N ARG A 21 9.39 -20.50 -8.19
CA ARG A 21 9.95 -21.36 -7.16
C ARG A 21 10.22 -20.54 -5.89
N ALA A 22 9.57 -20.89 -4.81
CA ALA A 22 9.84 -20.25 -3.51
C ALA A 22 11.23 -20.66 -3.00
N ALA A 23 12.00 -19.69 -2.55
CA ALA A 23 13.25 -19.97 -1.84
C ALA A 23 12.92 -20.46 -0.42
N THR A 24 13.48 -21.60 -0.04
CA THR A 24 13.35 -22.19 1.29
C THR A 24 14.74 -22.41 1.90
N ALA A 25 14.82 -22.58 3.21
CA ALA A 25 16.09 -22.91 3.87
C ALA A 25 16.72 -24.19 3.31
N LEU A 26 15.90 -25.19 2.96
CA LEU A 26 16.38 -26.43 2.33
C LEU A 26 17.03 -26.15 0.97
N LEU A 27 16.38 -25.37 0.12
CA LEU A 27 16.93 -24.99 -1.19
C LEU A 27 18.25 -24.24 -1.05
N VAL A 28 18.35 -23.32 -0.09
CA VAL A 28 19.60 -22.58 0.18
C VAL A 28 20.70 -23.55 0.63
N ALA A 29 20.38 -24.49 1.52
CA ALA A 29 21.34 -25.50 1.97
C ALA A 29 21.83 -26.42 0.83
N GLU A 30 20.95 -26.83 -0.08
CA GLU A 30 21.29 -27.63 -1.27
C GLU A 30 22.25 -26.90 -2.22
N GLN A 31 22.08 -25.56 -2.37
CA GLN A 31 22.93 -24.74 -3.25
C GLN A 31 24.30 -24.42 -2.64
N GLN A 32 24.48 -24.57 -1.33
CA GLN A 32 25.72 -24.29 -0.59
C GLN A 32 26.40 -22.95 -0.96
N PRO A 33 25.69 -21.82 -0.98
CA PRO A 33 26.25 -20.53 -1.37
C PRO A 33 27.22 -20.00 -0.31
N ASP A 34 28.26 -19.27 -0.71
CA ASP A 34 29.15 -18.55 0.21
C ASP A 34 28.43 -17.41 0.95
N ALA A 35 27.38 -16.84 0.35
CA ALA A 35 26.56 -15.76 0.95
C ALA A 35 25.14 -15.79 0.42
N VAL A 36 24.19 -15.40 1.26
CA VAL A 36 22.77 -15.26 0.89
C VAL A 36 22.33 -13.81 1.07
N VAL A 37 21.81 -13.21 0.01
CA VAL A 37 21.19 -11.86 0.06
C VAL A 37 19.69 -12.03 0.05
N LEU A 38 19.03 -11.62 1.15
CA LEU A 38 17.59 -11.67 1.29
C LEU A 38 16.95 -10.35 0.80
N ALA A 39 16.15 -10.43 -0.25
CA ALA A 39 15.40 -9.34 -0.83
C ALA A 39 13.91 -9.72 -0.97
N SER A 40 13.35 -10.37 0.06
CA SER A 40 11.99 -10.94 0.12
C SER A 40 10.87 -9.89 0.15
N GLY A 41 11.22 -8.60 0.22
CA GLY A 41 10.24 -7.51 0.18
C GLY A 41 9.53 -7.28 1.51
N THR A 42 8.27 -6.83 1.43
CA THR A 42 7.45 -6.46 2.59
C THR A 42 6.04 -7.01 2.48
N LEU A 43 5.44 -7.32 3.61
CA LEU A 43 4.01 -7.64 3.74
C LEU A 43 3.24 -6.38 4.13
N PRO A 44 2.04 -6.13 3.56
CA PRO A 44 1.20 -5.02 3.95
C PRO A 44 0.86 -5.06 5.44
N THR A 45 1.04 -3.94 6.13
CA THR A 45 0.62 -3.83 7.52
C THR A 45 -0.90 -3.69 7.60
N ILE A 46 -1.55 -4.63 8.28
CA ILE A 46 -2.98 -4.57 8.58
C ILE A 46 -3.14 -3.93 9.96
N PRO A 47 -3.76 -2.74 10.06
CA PRO A 47 -3.95 -2.08 11.35
C PRO A 47 -4.96 -2.85 12.21
N ASP A 48 -4.79 -2.82 13.52
CA ASP A 48 -5.81 -3.31 14.45
C ASP A 48 -6.93 -2.27 14.55
N LEU A 49 -7.96 -2.45 13.71
CA LEU A 49 -9.14 -1.59 13.69
C LEU A 49 -10.40 -2.44 13.85
N PRO A 50 -11.27 -2.11 14.81
CA PRO A 50 -12.53 -2.80 15.00
C PRO A 50 -13.34 -2.85 13.69
N GLY A 51 -13.86 -4.02 13.34
CA GLY A 51 -14.77 -4.16 12.21
C GLY A 51 -14.12 -4.40 10.84
N LEU A 52 -12.81 -4.63 10.73
CA LEU A 52 -12.13 -4.94 9.46
C LEU A 52 -12.82 -6.04 8.65
N ALA A 53 -13.36 -7.06 9.30
CA ALA A 53 -14.07 -8.17 8.64
C ALA A 53 -15.49 -7.82 8.19
N LYS A 54 -16.02 -6.64 8.52
CA LYS A 54 -17.41 -6.23 8.23
C LYS A 54 -17.59 -5.51 6.90
N ALA A 55 -16.51 -5.15 6.25
CA ALA A 55 -16.53 -4.40 5.00
C ALA A 55 -15.54 -5.00 3.99
N ARG A 56 -15.61 -4.53 2.75
CA ARG A 56 -14.64 -4.88 1.72
C ARG A 56 -13.35 -4.11 1.94
N VAL A 57 -12.37 -4.77 2.53
CA VAL A 57 -11.05 -4.20 2.83
C VAL A 57 -10.00 -4.84 1.91
N LEU A 58 -9.23 -4.02 1.22
CA LEU A 58 -8.18 -4.41 0.28
C LEU A 58 -6.87 -3.72 0.66
N THR A 59 -5.74 -4.29 0.27
CA THR A 59 -4.46 -3.59 0.34
C THR A 59 -4.25 -2.72 -0.89
N ALA A 60 -3.46 -1.66 -0.77
CA ALA A 60 -3.06 -0.85 -1.92
C ALA A 60 -2.38 -1.71 -3.01
N LEU A 61 -1.57 -2.70 -2.60
CA LEU A 61 -0.93 -3.63 -3.53
C LEU A 61 -1.94 -4.41 -4.35
N ALA A 62 -2.94 -5.05 -3.72
CA ALA A 62 -3.97 -5.83 -4.42
C ALA A 62 -4.80 -4.98 -5.40
N VAL A 63 -5.01 -3.70 -5.08
CA VAL A 63 -5.69 -2.75 -5.98
C VAL A 63 -4.81 -2.39 -7.17
N LEU A 64 -3.55 -2.03 -6.94
CA LEU A 64 -2.63 -1.58 -7.98
C LEU A 64 -2.18 -2.72 -8.91
N SER A 65 -2.12 -3.97 -8.42
CA SER A 65 -1.84 -5.16 -9.25
C SER A 65 -3.05 -5.63 -10.07
N GLY A 66 -4.25 -5.07 -9.82
CA GLY A 66 -5.48 -5.47 -10.51
C GLY A 66 -6.07 -6.79 -10.03
N GLU A 67 -5.60 -7.32 -8.89
CA GLU A 67 -6.09 -8.58 -8.30
C GLU A 67 -7.51 -8.46 -7.73
N ALA A 68 -7.92 -7.23 -7.39
CA ALA A 68 -9.23 -6.99 -6.78
C ALA A 68 -9.94 -5.78 -7.40
N ALA A 69 -11.19 -5.98 -7.80
CA ALA A 69 -12.04 -4.87 -8.22
C ALA A 69 -12.43 -3.99 -7.02
N VAL A 70 -12.65 -2.69 -7.23
CA VAL A 70 -13.09 -1.73 -6.22
C VAL A 70 -14.50 -1.22 -6.53
N GLY A 71 -15.25 -0.83 -5.50
CA GLY A 71 -16.54 -0.18 -5.63
C GLY A 71 -16.43 1.25 -6.16
N GLU A 72 -17.55 2.00 -6.12
CA GLU A 72 -17.59 3.37 -6.63
C GLU A 72 -16.95 4.36 -5.65
N ARG A 73 -17.28 4.24 -4.35
CA ARG A 73 -16.74 5.08 -3.29
C ARG A 73 -15.62 4.34 -2.58
N VAL A 74 -14.44 4.96 -2.53
CA VAL A 74 -13.24 4.33 -1.95
C VAL A 74 -12.66 5.21 -0.84
N ALA A 75 -12.51 4.64 0.35
CA ALA A 75 -11.75 5.26 1.44
C ALA A 75 -10.34 4.66 1.49
N VAL A 76 -9.31 5.49 1.33
CA VAL A 76 -7.91 5.08 1.45
C VAL A 76 -7.41 5.43 2.85
N ILE A 77 -7.10 4.42 3.65
CA ILE A 77 -6.51 4.57 4.98
C ILE A 77 -4.99 4.60 4.84
N GLY A 78 -4.39 5.76 5.10
CA GLY A 78 -2.97 6.04 4.92
C GLY A 78 -2.73 7.08 3.83
N GLY A 79 -2.08 8.17 4.18
CA GLY A 79 -1.86 9.33 3.31
C GLY A 79 -0.38 9.66 3.08
N GLU A 80 0.53 8.67 3.15
CA GLU A 80 1.88 8.80 2.63
C GLU A 80 1.90 8.54 1.11
N LEU A 81 3.08 8.46 0.50
CA LEU A 81 3.24 8.37 -0.95
C LEU A 81 2.34 7.29 -1.57
N VAL A 82 2.43 6.05 -1.08
CA VAL A 82 1.66 4.91 -1.62
C VAL A 82 0.15 5.18 -1.57
N GLY A 83 -0.37 5.70 -0.45
CA GLY A 83 -1.80 6.02 -0.33
C GLY A 83 -2.24 7.13 -1.27
N CYS A 84 -1.42 8.16 -1.43
CA CYS A 84 -1.69 9.26 -2.36
C CYS A 84 -1.65 8.80 -3.84
N GLU A 85 -0.68 7.99 -4.23
CA GLU A 85 -0.58 7.43 -5.58
C GLU A 85 -1.72 6.44 -5.87
N THR A 86 -2.09 5.61 -4.90
CA THR A 86 -3.27 4.72 -5.02
C THR A 86 -4.55 5.53 -5.18
N ALA A 87 -4.70 6.62 -4.43
CA ALA A 87 -5.86 7.51 -4.56
C ALA A 87 -5.90 8.20 -5.93
N GLU A 88 -4.75 8.64 -6.45
CA GLU A 88 -4.63 9.20 -7.80
C GLU A 88 -5.05 8.19 -8.87
N PHE A 89 -4.51 6.96 -8.81
CA PHE A 89 -4.84 5.86 -9.71
C PHE A 89 -6.35 5.55 -9.72
N LEU A 90 -6.97 5.48 -8.55
CA LEU A 90 -8.40 5.22 -8.42
C LEU A 90 -9.27 6.38 -8.95
N ALA A 91 -8.86 7.62 -8.69
CA ALA A 91 -9.55 8.80 -9.21
C ALA A 91 -9.45 8.88 -10.75
N GLU A 92 -8.31 8.50 -11.34
CA GLU A 92 -8.15 8.36 -12.80
C GLU A 92 -9.06 7.29 -13.40
N ALA A 93 -9.36 6.23 -12.63
CA ALA A 93 -10.34 5.21 -12.99
C ALA A 93 -11.80 5.65 -12.71
N GLY A 94 -12.05 6.93 -12.42
CA GLY A 94 -13.39 7.52 -12.21
C GLY A 94 -13.99 7.25 -10.83
N LYS A 95 -13.23 6.75 -9.84
CA LYS A 95 -13.75 6.47 -8.50
C LYS A 95 -13.84 7.73 -7.63
N GLN A 96 -14.81 7.75 -6.71
CA GLN A 96 -14.93 8.78 -5.68
C GLN A 96 -14.01 8.42 -4.51
N VAL A 97 -12.91 9.13 -4.38
CA VAL A 97 -11.85 8.74 -3.42
C VAL A 97 -11.75 9.72 -2.26
N THR A 98 -11.71 9.19 -1.04
CA THR A 98 -11.37 9.94 0.17
C THR A 98 -10.10 9.34 0.80
N VAL A 99 -9.07 10.16 0.96
CA VAL A 99 -7.84 9.79 1.68
C VAL A 99 -7.94 10.22 3.13
N LEU A 100 -7.71 9.27 4.04
CA LEU A 100 -7.74 9.47 5.49
C LEU A 100 -6.33 9.33 6.06
N ARG A 101 -5.88 10.30 6.86
CA ARG A 101 -4.55 10.28 7.48
C ARG A 101 -4.56 10.77 8.93
N ARG A 102 -3.94 10.02 9.83
CA ARG A 102 -3.74 10.43 11.23
C ARG A 102 -2.81 11.63 11.38
N GLY A 103 -1.76 11.72 10.57
CA GLY A 103 -0.83 12.86 10.60
C GLY A 103 -1.44 14.14 10.03
N PRO A 104 -0.83 15.31 10.30
CA PRO A 104 -1.38 16.61 9.94
C PRO A 104 -1.28 16.96 8.45
N ALA A 105 -0.53 16.20 7.65
CA ALA A 105 -0.31 16.49 6.23
C ALA A 105 -0.07 15.22 5.42
N LEU A 106 -0.40 15.22 4.13
CA LEU A 106 -0.21 14.09 3.21
C LEU A 106 1.22 14.04 2.66
N ALA A 107 1.68 12.83 2.28
CA ALA A 107 2.92 12.58 1.56
C ALA A 107 4.14 13.28 2.19
N THR A 108 4.29 13.17 3.52
CA THR A 108 5.36 13.84 4.26
C THR A 108 6.71 13.13 4.12
N ASN A 109 6.72 11.91 3.59
CA ASN A 109 7.90 11.08 3.39
C ASN A 109 8.61 11.30 2.04
N ILE A 110 8.22 12.34 1.27
CA ILE A 110 8.86 12.70 0.01
C ILE A 110 9.30 14.17 -0.02
N ASN A 111 10.20 14.49 -0.97
CA ASN A 111 10.70 15.84 -1.16
C ASN A 111 9.57 16.85 -1.49
N PRO A 112 9.73 18.14 -1.14
CA PRO A 112 8.68 19.14 -1.30
C PRO A 112 8.17 19.31 -2.74
N SER A 113 9.05 19.36 -3.74
CA SER A 113 8.64 19.60 -5.14
C SER A 113 7.73 18.50 -5.70
N PRO A 114 8.07 17.20 -5.68
CA PRO A 114 7.16 16.13 -6.11
C PRO A 114 5.91 16.07 -5.24
N ARG A 115 6.00 16.36 -3.92
CA ARG A 115 4.86 16.42 -3.03
C ARG A 115 3.82 17.45 -3.47
N ILE A 116 4.27 18.69 -3.75
CA ILE A 116 3.37 19.77 -4.21
C ILE A 116 2.67 19.37 -5.51
N ALA A 117 3.41 18.79 -6.46
CA ALA A 117 2.86 18.34 -7.73
C ALA A 117 1.79 17.23 -7.51
N LEU A 118 2.07 16.23 -6.67
CA LEU A 118 1.15 15.16 -6.32
C LEU A 118 -0.14 15.70 -5.70
N LEU A 119 -0.04 16.56 -4.69
CA LEU A 119 -1.20 17.13 -4.01
C LEU A 119 -2.08 17.98 -4.95
N ARG A 120 -1.46 18.73 -5.88
CA ARG A 120 -2.21 19.45 -6.93
C ARG A 120 -2.97 18.51 -7.85
N ARG A 121 -2.39 17.38 -8.25
CA ARG A 121 -3.06 16.38 -9.11
C ARG A 121 -4.23 15.72 -8.38
N LEU A 122 -4.06 15.36 -7.10
CA LEU A 122 -5.15 14.82 -6.27
C LEU A 122 -6.32 15.82 -6.19
N ALA A 123 -6.03 17.09 -5.90
CA ALA A 123 -7.05 18.12 -5.83
C ALA A 123 -7.77 18.35 -7.19
N ALA A 124 -7.01 18.38 -8.31
CA ALA A 124 -7.57 18.51 -9.64
C ALA A 124 -8.48 17.34 -10.04
N LYS A 125 -8.24 16.15 -9.50
CA LYS A 125 -9.06 14.94 -9.71
C LYS A 125 -10.23 14.81 -8.70
N GLY A 126 -10.43 15.80 -7.84
CA GLY A 126 -11.52 15.81 -6.86
C GLY A 126 -11.34 14.82 -5.70
N VAL A 127 -10.13 14.38 -5.43
CA VAL A 127 -9.86 13.50 -4.28
C VAL A 127 -10.09 14.29 -2.98
N ARG A 128 -11.01 13.81 -2.15
CA ARG A 128 -11.22 14.37 -0.79
C ARG A 128 -10.10 13.92 0.12
N THR A 129 -9.55 14.83 0.93
CA THR A 129 -8.48 14.51 1.85
C THR A 129 -8.81 14.96 3.27
N LEU A 130 -8.67 14.08 4.26
CA LEU A 130 -8.86 14.35 5.67
C LEU A 130 -7.60 13.97 6.43
N THR A 131 -7.00 14.96 7.09
CA THR A 131 -5.78 14.81 7.89
C THR A 131 -6.05 15.07 9.36
N GLY A 132 -5.17 14.61 10.25
CA GLY A 132 -5.37 14.74 11.69
C GLY A 132 -6.49 13.87 12.25
N VAL A 133 -6.96 12.87 11.49
CA VAL A 133 -8.10 12.03 11.90
C VAL A 133 -7.65 10.89 12.81
N HIS A 134 -8.54 10.48 13.71
CA HIS A 134 -8.41 9.24 14.46
C HIS A 134 -9.36 8.19 13.86
N TYR A 135 -8.85 7.00 13.53
CA TYR A 135 -9.68 5.89 13.05
C TYR A 135 -10.30 5.17 14.25
N GLU A 136 -11.63 5.06 14.30
CA GLU A 136 -12.32 4.37 15.38
C GLU A 136 -12.72 2.94 15.02
N ALA A 137 -13.35 2.78 13.86
CA ALA A 137 -13.84 1.47 13.43
C ALA A 137 -14.10 1.44 11.92
N ILE A 138 -14.23 0.25 11.40
CA ILE A 138 -14.78 -0.03 10.08
C ILE A 138 -16.21 -0.56 10.24
N ALA A 139 -17.14 0.09 9.54
CA ALA A 139 -18.53 -0.29 9.43
C ALA A 139 -18.84 -0.82 8.03
N PRO A 140 -19.95 -1.55 7.82
CA PRO A 140 -20.35 -2.00 6.48
C PRO A 140 -20.49 -0.86 5.47
N GLU A 141 -20.83 0.34 5.94
CA GLU A 141 -21.09 1.53 5.12
C GLU A 141 -19.85 2.39 4.90
N GLY A 142 -18.71 2.11 5.59
CA GLY A 142 -17.49 2.90 5.46
C GLY A 142 -16.59 2.92 6.68
N VAL A 143 -15.87 4.03 6.87
CA VAL A 143 -14.89 4.23 7.96
C VAL A 143 -15.42 5.24 8.96
N VAL A 144 -15.48 4.87 10.24
CA VAL A 144 -15.82 5.77 11.34
C VAL A 144 -14.53 6.42 11.84
N ILE A 145 -14.52 7.73 11.83
CA ILE A 145 -13.38 8.55 12.29
C ILE A 145 -13.82 9.60 13.31
N THR A 146 -12.86 10.11 14.06
CA THR A 146 -12.95 11.41 14.74
C THR A 146 -12.05 12.40 14.01
N THR A 147 -12.58 13.55 13.59
CA THR A 147 -11.81 14.59 12.89
C THR A 147 -10.85 15.32 13.82
N ALA A 148 -9.96 16.15 13.27
CA ALA A 148 -9.04 16.98 14.06
C ALA A 148 -9.76 17.91 15.05
N GLU A 149 -11.00 18.30 14.73
CA GLU A 149 -11.88 19.16 15.55
C GLU A 149 -12.66 18.37 16.62
N GLY A 150 -12.45 17.04 16.69
CA GLY A 150 -13.12 16.18 17.67
C GLY A 150 -14.54 15.72 17.24
N VAL A 151 -14.92 15.92 15.98
CA VAL A 151 -16.22 15.50 15.47
C VAL A 151 -16.16 14.07 14.98
N ARG A 152 -17.09 13.24 15.46
CA ARG A 152 -17.26 11.87 14.98
C ARG A 152 -18.03 11.84 13.67
N GLU A 153 -17.45 11.22 12.64
CA GLU A 153 -18.00 11.18 11.28
C GLU A 153 -17.89 9.76 10.69
N LEU A 154 -18.91 9.35 9.93
CA LEU A 154 -18.83 8.18 9.05
C LEU A 154 -18.43 8.64 7.65
N ILE A 155 -17.33 8.13 7.14
CA ILE A 155 -16.89 8.35 5.76
C ILE A 155 -17.42 7.20 4.91
N PRO A 156 -18.43 7.44 4.05
CA PRO A 156 -19.06 6.40 3.26
C PRO A 156 -18.07 5.79 2.26
N ALA A 157 -18.02 4.47 2.19
CA ALA A 157 -17.17 3.76 1.23
C ALA A 157 -17.70 2.37 0.92
N ASP A 158 -17.66 1.98 -0.35
CA ASP A 158 -18.00 0.64 -0.82
C ASP A 158 -16.76 -0.29 -0.76
N THR A 159 -15.57 0.32 -0.73
CA THR A 159 -14.29 -0.36 -0.58
C THR A 159 -13.34 0.48 0.29
N ILE A 160 -12.66 -0.17 1.20
CA ILE A 160 -11.61 0.44 2.03
C ILE A 160 -10.26 -0.09 1.57
N VAL A 161 -9.34 0.81 1.27
CA VAL A 161 -7.99 0.47 0.82
C VAL A 161 -6.98 0.80 1.91
N LEU A 162 -6.23 -0.19 2.36
CA LEU A 162 -5.17 -0.03 3.34
C LEU A 162 -3.86 0.32 2.65
N ALA A 163 -3.34 1.52 2.92
CA ALA A 163 -2.04 2.02 2.52
C ALA A 163 -1.20 2.40 3.76
N THR A 164 -1.23 1.52 4.76
CA THR A 164 -0.71 1.73 6.12
C THR A 164 0.75 1.32 6.30
N GLY A 165 1.47 1.17 5.18
CA GLY A 165 2.86 0.74 5.15
C GLY A 165 3.02 -0.77 5.06
N GLY A 166 4.24 -1.25 5.27
CA GLY A 166 4.57 -2.67 5.24
C GLY A 166 5.65 -3.02 6.24
N THR A 167 5.64 -4.27 6.69
CA THR A 167 6.67 -4.88 7.52
C THR A 167 7.57 -5.76 6.66
N PRO A 168 8.90 -5.78 6.88
CA PRO A 168 9.80 -6.66 6.13
C PRO A 168 9.37 -8.13 6.26
N GLU A 169 9.34 -8.83 5.12
CA GLU A 169 9.19 -10.28 5.10
C GLU A 169 10.48 -10.94 5.59
N ARG A 170 10.41 -11.66 6.71
CA ARG A 170 11.57 -12.23 7.39
C ARG A 170 11.48 -13.73 7.64
N SER A 171 10.49 -14.42 7.10
CA SER A 171 10.31 -15.86 7.35
C SER A 171 11.56 -16.67 6.98
N LEU A 172 12.06 -16.48 5.76
CA LEU A 172 13.28 -17.16 5.32
C LEU A 172 14.51 -16.76 6.14
N GLN A 173 14.62 -15.50 6.59
CA GLN A 173 15.70 -15.10 7.48
C GLN A 173 15.67 -15.87 8.80
N GLN A 174 14.48 -16.09 9.35
CA GLN A 174 14.29 -16.83 10.61
C GLN A 174 14.57 -18.32 10.45
N GLU A 175 14.24 -18.89 9.27
CA GLU A 175 14.54 -20.29 8.96
C GLU A 175 16.05 -20.57 8.74
N LEU A 176 16.81 -19.54 8.33
CA LEU A 176 18.25 -19.66 8.06
C LEU A 176 19.12 -19.29 9.27
N ALA A 177 18.54 -18.77 10.38
CA ALA A 177 19.27 -18.36 11.58
C ALA A 177 19.51 -19.53 12.54
#